data_66106d46a18a664fbe6fef732da143db
#
_entry.id   66106d46a18a664fbe6fef732da143db
#
_cell.length_a   1.000
_cell.length_b   1.000
_cell.length_c   1.000
_cell.angle_alpha   90.00
_cell.angle_beta   90.00
_cell.angle_gamma   90.00
#
_symmetry.space_group_name_H-M   'P 1'
#
loop_
_entity.id
_entity.type
_entity.pdbx_description
1 polymer ?
#
loop_
_entity_poly.entity_id
_entity_poly.type
_entity_poly.pdbx_seq_one_letter_code
_entity_poly.pdbx_strand_id
1 'polypeptide(L)'
;MKSVLVPFELHEQATATMATACLLARRFESILEGVYLRPAFAPPLDMEPASAIVVPDLLFDDPGARRSAGERFAAELSARGVDSLASYEGPGPGGVWNGERVVDDDLIGRYARAFDVTVVGRPADRSGGPRLATLEATLFESGHPILIAPPKAPETLGKTIAIAWNGSTETARTIAFSRPLLRKADRVTILVGEDERPGPTGQQMQRHLAINGIASEVRVISAANIRSGEAILMEATELRADLLVKGAYTQSRLRQMIFGGATNSIIARTELPVLMAH
;
A
#
# COMPACT_ATOMS: atom_id res chain seq x y z
N MET A 1 -9.71 7.90 7.45
CA MET A 1 -8.59 8.03 6.49
C MET A 1 -8.74 9.36 5.80
N LYS A 2 -8.18 10.42 6.40
CA LYS A 2 -8.32 11.80 5.88
C LYS A 2 -7.02 12.32 5.27
N SER A 3 -5.86 11.84 5.74
CA SER A 3 -4.54 12.18 5.22
C SER A 3 -3.92 10.96 4.52
N VAL A 4 -3.53 11.14 3.26
CA VAL A 4 -3.00 10.08 2.42
C VAL A 4 -1.68 10.52 1.80
N LEU A 5 -0.61 9.78 2.06
CA LEU A 5 0.69 10.02 1.45
C LEU A 5 0.83 9.23 0.14
N VAL A 6 1.37 9.88 -0.87
CA VAL A 6 1.73 9.26 -2.14
C VAL A 6 3.20 9.58 -2.45
N PRO A 7 4.15 8.68 -2.11
CA PRO A 7 5.50 8.77 -2.63
C PRO A 7 5.44 8.66 -4.14
N PHE A 8 5.74 9.77 -4.83
CA PHE A 8 5.49 9.85 -6.26
C PHE A 8 6.79 9.63 -7.04
N GLU A 9 6.80 8.55 -7.79
CA GLU A 9 7.87 8.15 -8.68
C GLU A 9 7.42 8.30 -10.14
N LEU A 10 8.34 8.73 -11.01
CA LEU A 10 8.08 8.82 -12.45
C LEU A 10 8.30 7.45 -13.12
N HIS A 11 7.24 6.64 -13.22
CA HIS A 11 7.25 5.36 -13.92
C HIS A 11 5.89 5.06 -14.56
N GLU A 12 5.80 4.01 -15.37
CA GLU A 12 4.55 3.65 -16.09
C GLU A 12 3.38 3.35 -15.15
N GLN A 13 3.65 2.74 -14.01
CA GLN A 13 2.60 2.38 -13.04
C GLN A 13 2.14 3.55 -12.14
N ALA A 14 2.76 4.75 -12.26
CA ALA A 14 2.34 5.93 -11.49
C ALA A 14 0.85 6.25 -11.69
N THR A 15 0.34 6.05 -12.91
CA THR A 15 -1.07 6.21 -13.24
C THR A 15 -2.00 5.30 -12.43
N ALA A 16 -1.62 4.02 -12.24
CA ALA A 16 -2.41 3.08 -11.44
C ALA A 16 -2.33 3.39 -9.93
N THR A 17 -1.16 3.81 -9.46
CA THR A 17 -0.97 4.26 -8.07
C THR A 17 -1.85 5.47 -7.78
N MET A 18 -1.85 6.48 -8.65
CA MET A 18 -2.70 7.66 -8.52
C MET A 18 -4.18 7.33 -8.63
N ALA A 19 -4.57 6.42 -9.51
CA ALA A 19 -5.97 5.96 -9.60
C ALA A 19 -6.45 5.38 -8.28
N THR A 20 -5.63 4.52 -7.66
CA THR A 20 -5.92 3.91 -6.36
C THR A 20 -6.02 4.97 -5.26
N ALA A 21 -5.08 5.91 -5.20
CA ALA A 21 -5.09 7.01 -4.24
C ALA A 21 -6.32 7.92 -4.40
N CYS A 22 -6.68 8.29 -5.64
CA CYS A 22 -7.85 9.13 -5.91
C CYS A 22 -9.16 8.41 -5.58
N LEU A 23 -9.27 7.09 -5.79
CA LEU A 23 -10.44 6.31 -5.35
C LEU A 23 -10.59 6.37 -3.83
N LEU A 24 -9.49 6.21 -3.10
CA LEU A 24 -9.49 6.33 -1.65
C LEU A 24 -9.87 7.75 -1.20
N ALA A 25 -9.27 8.77 -1.82
CA ALA A 25 -9.55 10.17 -1.51
C ALA A 25 -11.03 10.52 -1.69
N ARG A 26 -11.64 10.16 -2.81
CA ARG A 26 -13.07 10.40 -3.05
C ARG A 26 -13.96 9.66 -2.05
N ARG A 27 -13.57 8.44 -1.66
CA ARG A 27 -14.35 7.62 -0.71
C ARG A 27 -14.41 8.22 0.69
N PHE A 28 -13.35 8.92 1.11
CA PHE A 28 -13.19 9.46 2.46
C PHE A 28 -13.07 10.98 2.52
N GLU A 29 -13.19 11.67 1.39
CA GLU A 29 -12.93 13.13 1.30
C GLU A 29 -11.54 13.44 1.88
N SER A 30 -10.52 12.69 1.42
CA SER A 30 -9.16 12.79 1.94
C SER A 30 -8.37 13.85 1.21
N ILE A 31 -7.35 14.37 1.89
CA ILE A 31 -6.28 15.14 1.25
C ILE A 31 -5.14 14.18 0.92
N LEU A 32 -4.76 14.17 -0.35
CA LEU A 32 -3.58 13.47 -0.84
C LEU A 32 -2.37 14.41 -0.74
N GLU A 33 -1.27 13.93 -0.19
CA GLU A 33 0.01 14.61 -0.33
C GLU A 33 0.92 13.82 -1.26
N GLY A 34 1.30 14.42 -2.38
CA GLY A 34 2.35 13.92 -3.26
C GLY A 34 3.70 14.49 -2.84
N VAL A 35 4.69 13.62 -2.65
CA VAL A 35 6.09 14.00 -2.42
C VAL A 35 6.96 13.38 -3.47
N TYR A 36 7.97 14.12 -3.94
CA TYR A 36 8.95 13.57 -4.88
C TYR A 36 9.81 12.53 -4.18
N LEU A 37 9.73 11.28 -4.67
CA LEU A 37 10.59 10.22 -4.22
C LEU A 37 11.83 10.17 -5.13
N ARG A 38 12.97 10.54 -4.56
CA ARG A 38 14.25 10.54 -5.26
C ARG A 38 14.60 9.14 -5.75
N PRO A 39 15.04 8.97 -7.00
CA PRO A 39 15.54 7.69 -7.49
C PRO A 39 16.66 7.14 -6.60
N ALA A 40 16.68 5.81 -6.40
CA ALA A 40 17.79 5.19 -5.69
C ALA A 40 19.09 5.43 -6.45
N PHE A 41 20.13 5.83 -5.72
CA PHE A 41 21.47 5.97 -6.31
C PHE A 41 22.03 4.57 -6.60
N ALA A 42 22.23 4.25 -7.86
CA ALA A 42 23.04 3.12 -8.29
C ALA A 42 24.45 3.67 -8.61
N PRO A 43 25.47 3.42 -7.78
CA PRO A 43 26.84 3.82 -8.14
C PRO A 43 27.22 3.18 -9.46
N PRO A 44 27.93 3.91 -10.34
CA PRO A 44 28.48 3.33 -11.57
C PRO A 44 29.29 2.08 -11.25
N LEU A 45 29.19 1.05 -12.09
CA LEU A 45 29.88 -0.23 -11.89
C LEU A 45 31.41 -0.11 -11.79
N ASP A 46 31.96 1.01 -12.25
CA ASP A 46 33.42 1.31 -12.30
C ASP A 46 33.90 2.11 -11.07
N MET A 47 33.03 2.39 -10.09
CA MET A 47 33.45 3.12 -8.89
C MET A 47 34.05 2.15 -7.89
N GLU A 48 35.36 2.32 -7.58
CA GLU A 48 35.98 1.58 -6.50
C GLU A 48 35.28 1.87 -5.16
N PRO A 49 35.05 0.82 -4.30
CA PRO A 49 34.37 0.99 -3.01
C PRO A 49 35.02 2.01 -2.06
N ALA A 50 36.33 2.26 -2.23
CA ALA A 50 37.09 3.21 -1.43
C ALA A 50 36.90 4.67 -1.82
N SER A 51 36.33 4.96 -2.98
CA SER A 51 36.02 6.31 -3.47
C SER A 51 34.56 6.69 -3.25
N ALA A 52 33.76 5.88 -2.59
CA ALA A 52 32.46 6.26 -2.06
C ALA A 52 32.62 7.26 -0.91
N ILE A 53 33.35 8.34 -1.16
CA ILE A 53 33.25 9.57 -0.39
C ILE A 53 31.79 9.92 -0.38
N VAL A 54 31.23 10.17 0.80
CA VAL A 54 29.91 10.70 1.05
C VAL A 54 29.66 11.82 0.02
N VAL A 55 29.04 11.45 -1.10
CA VAL A 55 28.64 12.43 -2.09
C VAL A 55 27.47 13.15 -1.46
N PRO A 56 27.57 14.47 -1.22
CA PRO A 56 26.50 15.19 -0.55
C PRO A 56 25.18 14.97 -1.26
N ASP A 57 24.12 14.69 -0.52
CA ASP A 57 22.75 14.50 -1.00
C ASP A 57 22.28 15.55 -2.02
N LEU A 58 22.84 16.75 -1.96
CA LEU A 58 22.56 17.87 -2.85
C LEU A 58 23.01 17.66 -4.31
N LEU A 59 23.92 16.74 -4.59
CA LEU A 59 24.40 16.49 -5.96
C LEU A 59 23.46 15.63 -6.81
N PHE A 60 22.42 15.05 -6.21
CA PHE A 60 21.47 14.17 -6.87
C PHE A 60 20.03 14.67 -6.84
N ASP A 61 19.78 15.89 -6.38
CA ASP A 61 18.48 16.54 -6.56
C ASP A 61 18.40 17.05 -8.01
N ASP A 62 17.49 16.48 -8.79
CA ASP A 62 17.14 16.99 -10.12
C ASP A 62 15.88 17.85 -10.03
N PRO A 63 16.01 19.19 -9.99
CA PRO A 63 14.88 20.10 -9.94
C PRO A 63 13.94 19.96 -11.14
N GLY A 64 14.47 19.53 -12.30
CA GLY A 64 13.70 19.27 -13.51
C GLY A 64 12.79 18.05 -13.34
N ALA A 65 13.35 16.93 -12.88
CA ALA A 65 12.59 15.71 -12.60
C ALA A 65 11.53 15.95 -11.50
N ARG A 66 11.87 16.69 -10.45
CA ARG A 66 10.94 17.06 -9.38
C ARG A 66 9.77 17.91 -9.88
N ARG A 67 10.04 18.89 -10.76
CA ARG A 67 8.99 19.70 -11.40
C ARG A 67 8.10 18.84 -12.28
N SER A 68 8.68 17.99 -13.12
CA SER A 68 7.95 17.06 -13.99
C SER A 68 7.10 16.09 -13.19
N ALA A 69 7.57 15.63 -12.02
CA ALA A 69 6.79 14.81 -11.11
C ALA A 69 5.57 15.56 -10.57
N GLY A 70 5.72 16.82 -10.18
CA GLY A 70 4.62 17.68 -9.72
C GLY A 70 3.59 17.94 -10.82
N GLU A 71 4.03 18.25 -12.01
CA GLU A 71 3.15 18.44 -13.19
C GLU A 71 2.37 17.16 -13.50
N ARG A 72 3.04 16.00 -13.46
CA ARG A 72 2.39 14.71 -13.66
C ARG A 72 1.41 14.38 -12.54
N PHE A 73 1.76 14.63 -11.27
CA PHE A 73 0.86 14.46 -10.13
C PHE A 73 -0.41 15.29 -10.30
N ALA A 74 -0.30 16.57 -10.64
CA ALA A 74 -1.44 17.45 -10.90
C ALA A 74 -2.30 16.98 -12.08
N ALA A 75 -1.68 16.53 -13.17
CA ALA A 75 -2.38 15.96 -14.32
C ALA A 75 -3.17 14.69 -13.95
N GLU A 76 -2.59 13.81 -13.14
CA GLU A 76 -3.25 12.58 -12.69
C GLU A 76 -4.43 12.87 -11.75
N LEU A 77 -4.35 13.89 -10.89
CA LEU A 77 -5.48 14.37 -10.08
C LEU A 77 -6.63 14.88 -10.97
N SER A 78 -6.30 15.80 -11.88
CA SER A 78 -7.28 16.41 -12.80
C SER A 78 -8.01 15.36 -13.65
N ALA A 79 -7.26 14.40 -14.20
CA ALA A 79 -7.83 13.30 -15.00
C ALA A 79 -8.84 12.44 -14.23
N ARG A 80 -8.84 12.52 -12.90
CA ARG A 80 -9.74 11.77 -12.00
C ARG A 80 -10.73 12.63 -11.23
N GLY A 81 -10.83 13.89 -11.57
CA GLY A 81 -11.77 14.82 -10.91
C GLY A 81 -11.45 15.01 -9.42
N VAL A 82 -10.15 15.08 -9.07
CA VAL A 82 -9.66 15.47 -7.76
C VAL A 82 -8.94 16.80 -7.92
N ASP A 83 -9.28 17.78 -7.08
CA ASP A 83 -8.73 19.12 -7.20
C ASP A 83 -7.28 19.19 -6.73
N SER A 84 -6.44 19.94 -7.46
CA SER A 84 -5.14 20.37 -6.97
C SER A 84 -5.32 21.54 -6.01
N LEU A 85 -4.82 21.38 -4.79
CA LEU A 85 -4.90 22.38 -3.73
C LEU A 85 -3.56 23.08 -3.54
N ALA A 86 -3.61 24.37 -3.22
CA ALA A 86 -2.42 25.15 -2.89
C ALA A 86 -1.93 24.90 -1.45
N SER A 87 -2.81 24.42 -0.57
CA SER A 87 -2.52 24.12 0.84
C SER A 87 -3.39 22.96 1.34
N TYR A 88 -3.11 22.52 2.56
CA TYR A 88 -3.90 21.46 3.24
C TYR A 88 -5.22 21.95 3.80
N GLU A 89 -5.54 23.21 3.64
CA GLU A 89 -6.75 23.82 4.14
C GLU A 89 -7.89 23.64 3.15
N GLY A 90 -9.00 23.12 3.63
CA GLY A 90 -10.21 22.94 2.82
C GLY A 90 -10.80 21.54 2.89
N PRO A 91 -12.01 21.39 2.36
CA PRO A 91 -12.65 20.09 2.27
C PRO A 91 -11.95 19.24 1.19
N GLY A 92 -11.81 17.92 1.46
CA GLY A 92 -11.45 16.96 0.43
C GLY A 92 -12.65 16.54 -0.44
N PRO A 93 -12.42 15.77 -1.50
CA PRO A 93 -11.12 15.25 -1.91
C PRO A 93 -10.25 16.27 -2.61
N GLY A 94 -8.96 16.31 -2.29
CA GLY A 94 -8.00 17.17 -2.94
C GLY A 94 -6.57 16.63 -2.87
N GLY A 95 -5.67 17.21 -3.65
CA GLY A 95 -4.25 16.83 -3.66
C GLY A 95 -3.33 18.03 -3.55
N VAL A 96 -2.33 17.94 -2.69
CA VAL A 96 -1.25 18.91 -2.49
C VAL A 96 0.05 18.31 -2.98
N TRP A 97 0.80 19.04 -3.79
CA TRP A 97 2.15 18.66 -4.15
C TRP A 97 3.16 19.33 -3.23
N ASN A 98 3.89 18.53 -2.46
CA ASN A 98 4.99 19.05 -1.62
C ASN A 98 6.30 19.05 -2.42
N GLY A 99 6.47 20.05 -3.26
CA GLY A 99 7.62 20.16 -4.15
C GLY A 99 8.93 20.59 -3.47
N GLU A 100 8.85 21.09 -2.23
CA GLU A 100 10.04 21.49 -1.44
C GLU A 100 10.70 20.29 -0.76
N ARG A 101 9.91 19.25 -0.49
CA ARG A 101 10.40 18.04 0.17
C ARG A 101 10.85 17.01 -0.83
N VAL A 102 12.09 16.61 -0.71
CA VAL A 102 12.65 15.44 -1.38
C VAL A 102 12.82 14.34 -0.34
N VAL A 103 12.29 13.17 -0.62
CA VAL A 103 12.42 12.00 0.22
C VAL A 103 13.08 10.86 -0.55
N ASP A 104 13.75 9.99 0.17
CA ASP A 104 14.30 8.74 -0.32
C ASP A 104 13.71 7.56 0.47
N ASP A 105 14.16 6.35 0.17
CA ASP A 105 13.68 5.14 0.83
C ASP A 105 13.98 5.12 2.33
N ASP A 106 15.03 5.80 2.81
CA ASP A 106 15.38 5.87 4.23
C ASP A 106 14.49 6.85 5.01
N LEU A 107 14.00 7.90 4.36
CA LEU A 107 13.21 8.95 4.99
C LEU A 107 11.71 8.74 4.85
N ILE A 108 11.25 8.08 3.78
CA ILE A 108 9.82 8.00 3.47
C ILE A 108 9.02 7.28 4.57
N GLY A 109 9.58 6.25 5.18
CA GLY A 109 8.91 5.54 6.28
C GLY A 109 8.67 6.43 7.49
N ARG A 110 9.64 7.28 7.83
CA ARG A 110 9.52 8.27 8.92
C ARG A 110 8.53 9.38 8.57
N TYR A 111 8.57 9.83 7.33
CA TYR A 111 7.64 10.85 6.85
C TYR A 111 6.19 10.37 6.87
N ALA A 112 5.97 9.12 6.52
CA ALA A 112 4.66 8.46 6.51
C ALA A 112 3.97 8.36 7.89
N ARG A 113 4.69 8.60 9.00
CA ARG A 113 4.12 8.56 10.38
C ARG A 113 3.03 9.59 10.63
N ALA A 114 2.96 10.65 9.82
CA ALA A 114 1.97 11.71 9.97
C ALA A 114 0.71 11.50 9.11
N PHE A 115 0.57 10.33 8.46
CA PHE A 115 -0.53 10.06 7.54
C PHE A 115 -1.32 8.82 7.97
N ASP A 116 -2.62 8.81 7.69
CA ASP A 116 -3.50 7.67 7.98
C ASP A 116 -3.15 6.43 7.14
N VAL A 117 -2.63 6.64 5.93
CA VAL A 117 -2.25 5.58 5.00
C VAL A 117 -1.27 6.11 3.94
N THR A 118 -0.34 5.27 3.52
CA THR A 118 0.53 5.55 2.37
C THR A 118 0.13 4.67 1.20
N VAL A 119 -0.05 5.27 0.02
CA VAL A 119 -0.35 4.53 -1.21
C VAL A 119 0.94 4.35 -2.00
N VAL A 120 1.33 3.11 -2.23
CA VAL A 120 2.53 2.73 -2.98
C VAL A 120 2.17 1.83 -4.16
N GLY A 121 2.93 1.88 -5.24
CA GLY A 121 2.74 0.94 -6.34
C GLY A 121 3.21 -0.48 -5.97
N ARG A 122 2.64 -1.50 -6.61
CA ARG A 122 3.14 -2.86 -6.51
C ARG A 122 4.58 -2.92 -7.04
N PRO A 123 5.57 -3.38 -6.24
CA PRO A 123 6.94 -3.48 -6.68
C PRO A 123 7.07 -4.29 -7.99
N ALA A 124 7.92 -3.84 -8.88
CA ALA A 124 8.20 -4.50 -10.14
C ALA A 124 9.64 -5.03 -10.15
N ASP A 125 9.82 -6.23 -10.74
CA ASP A 125 11.15 -6.85 -10.88
C ASP A 125 12.06 -6.13 -11.88
N ARG A 126 11.52 -5.13 -12.60
CA ARG A 126 12.24 -4.38 -13.64
C ARG A 126 12.68 -3.01 -13.13
N SER A 127 13.84 -2.56 -13.56
CA SER A 127 14.29 -1.18 -13.36
C SER A 127 13.26 -0.20 -13.93
N GLY A 128 12.89 0.82 -13.16
CA GLY A 128 11.92 1.84 -13.58
C GLY A 128 10.48 1.61 -13.17
N GLY A 129 10.21 0.67 -12.25
CA GLY A 129 8.91 0.50 -11.58
C GLY A 129 8.95 0.88 -10.10
N PRO A 130 7.82 0.72 -9.38
CA PRO A 130 7.77 0.94 -7.94
C PRO A 130 8.79 0.09 -7.20
N ARG A 131 9.47 0.69 -6.24
CA ARG A 131 10.57 0.05 -5.51
C ARG A 131 10.07 -0.76 -4.33
N LEU A 132 10.67 -1.93 -4.14
CA LEU A 132 10.43 -2.74 -2.95
C LEU A 132 10.93 -2.04 -1.67
N ALA A 133 12.05 -1.32 -1.74
CA ALA A 133 12.61 -0.56 -0.63
C ALA A 133 11.62 0.50 -0.10
N THR A 134 10.94 1.24 -0.98
CA THR A 134 9.89 2.21 -0.61
C THR A 134 8.72 1.53 0.10
N LEU A 135 8.27 0.38 -0.41
CA LEU A 135 7.20 -0.40 0.20
C LEU A 135 7.62 -0.87 1.61
N GLU A 136 8.82 -1.45 1.74
CA GLU A 136 9.34 -1.94 3.02
C GLU A 136 9.52 -0.81 4.03
N ALA A 137 10.12 0.30 3.65
CA ALA A 137 10.30 1.46 4.53
C ALA A 137 8.96 1.98 5.05
N THR A 138 7.98 2.16 4.16
CA THR A 138 6.65 2.62 4.56
C THR A 138 5.89 1.60 5.41
N LEU A 139 6.02 0.31 5.13
CA LEU A 139 5.35 -0.76 5.87
C LEU A 139 5.91 -0.93 7.28
N PHE A 140 7.24 -0.88 7.45
CA PHE A 140 7.89 -1.20 8.73
C PHE A 140 8.16 0.02 9.60
N GLU A 141 8.26 1.22 9.03
CA GLU A 141 8.71 2.40 9.77
C GLU A 141 7.62 3.45 9.97
N SER A 142 6.50 3.38 9.25
CA SER A 142 5.42 4.36 9.41
C SER A 142 4.56 4.16 10.66
N GLY A 143 4.38 2.91 11.11
CA GLY A 143 3.40 2.57 12.14
C GLY A 143 1.95 2.63 11.66
N HIS A 144 1.73 2.91 10.38
CA HIS A 144 0.44 3.04 9.70
C HIS A 144 0.30 2.03 8.56
N PRO A 145 -0.92 1.76 8.08
CA PRO A 145 -1.11 0.84 6.97
C PRO A 145 -0.61 1.43 5.66
N ILE A 146 -0.20 0.55 4.76
CA ILE A 146 0.05 0.87 3.36
C ILE A 146 -1.07 0.31 2.48
N LEU A 147 -1.40 1.01 1.41
CA LEU A 147 -2.27 0.53 0.35
C LEU A 147 -1.42 0.31 -0.90
N ILE A 148 -1.24 -0.95 -1.27
CA ILE A 148 -0.48 -1.35 -2.46
C ILE A 148 -1.42 -1.26 -3.67
N ALA A 149 -1.10 -0.39 -4.60
CA ALA A 149 -1.81 -0.24 -5.85
C ALA A 149 -1.42 -1.35 -6.84
N PRO A 150 -2.37 -1.97 -7.54
CA PRO A 150 -2.06 -2.95 -8.58
C PRO A 150 -1.43 -2.29 -9.80
N PRO A 151 -0.85 -3.07 -10.76
CA PRO A 151 -0.24 -2.50 -11.97
C PRO A 151 -1.24 -1.82 -12.90
N LYS A 152 -2.49 -2.27 -12.86
CA LYS A 152 -3.60 -1.69 -13.63
C LYS A 152 -4.48 -0.86 -12.70
N ALA A 153 -4.92 0.29 -13.18
CA ALA A 153 -5.82 1.16 -12.44
C ALA A 153 -7.12 0.42 -12.07
N PRO A 154 -7.48 0.33 -10.78
CA PRO A 154 -8.73 -0.29 -10.37
C PRO A 154 -9.91 0.63 -10.70
N GLU A 155 -11.08 0.04 -10.97
CA GLU A 155 -12.33 0.79 -11.21
C GLU A 155 -13.01 1.19 -9.90
N THR A 156 -12.91 0.34 -8.88
CA THR A 156 -13.51 0.54 -7.57
C THR A 156 -12.51 0.20 -6.46
N LEU A 157 -12.79 0.65 -5.23
CA LEU A 157 -11.97 0.37 -4.06
C LEU A 157 -12.85 0.16 -2.82
N GLY A 158 -12.80 -1.03 -2.26
CA GLY A 158 -13.40 -1.35 -0.97
C GLY A 158 -14.92 -1.50 -1.00
N LYS A 159 -15.53 -1.84 -2.13
CA LYS A 159 -16.94 -2.27 -2.21
C LYS A 159 -17.08 -3.73 -1.77
N THR A 160 -16.23 -4.60 -2.31
CA THR A 160 -16.15 -6.01 -1.92
C THR A 160 -14.77 -6.28 -1.33
N ILE A 161 -14.71 -6.54 -0.03
CA ILE A 161 -13.45 -6.68 0.71
C ILE A 161 -13.25 -8.14 1.11
N ALA A 162 -12.10 -8.70 0.75
CA ALA A 162 -11.61 -9.96 1.28
C ALA A 162 -10.61 -9.70 2.41
N ILE A 163 -10.75 -10.39 3.54
CA ILE A 163 -9.82 -10.33 4.68
C ILE A 163 -9.11 -11.67 4.77
N ALA A 164 -7.78 -11.70 4.56
CA ALA A 164 -6.99 -12.92 4.76
C ALA A 164 -6.64 -13.09 6.25
N TRP A 165 -7.51 -13.78 6.99
CA TRP A 165 -7.38 -13.98 8.42
C TRP A 165 -6.50 -15.19 8.74
N ASN A 166 -5.50 -14.98 9.59
CA ASN A 166 -4.60 -16.03 10.07
C ASN A 166 -4.36 -16.01 11.59
N GLY A 167 -5.18 -15.25 12.33
CA GLY A 167 -5.07 -15.13 13.79
C GLY A 167 -3.90 -14.29 14.29
N SER A 168 -3.11 -13.65 13.42
CA SER A 168 -1.92 -12.90 13.81
C SER A 168 -2.22 -11.48 14.30
N THR A 169 -1.27 -10.91 15.04
CA THR A 169 -1.31 -9.53 15.53
C THR A 169 -1.32 -8.52 14.38
N GLU A 170 -0.53 -8.78 13.34
CA GLU A 170 -0.44 -7.93 12.15
C GLU A 170 -1.77 -7.89 11.39
N THR A 171 -2.43 -9.05 11.22
CA THR A 171 -3.74 -9.06 10.58
C THR A 171 -4.80 -8.38 11.45
N ALA A 172 -4.78 -8.61 12.77
CA ALA A 172 -5.69 -7.92 13.70
C ALA A 172 -5.50 -6.39 13.65
N ARG A 173 -4.25 -5.93 13.61
CA ARG A 173 -3.89 -4.51 13.46
C ARG A 173 -4.36 -3.95 12.11
N THR A 174 -4.14 -4.68 11.02
CA THR A 174 -4.59 -4.25 9.69
C THR A 174 -6.11 -4.14 9.63
N ILE A 175 -6.85 -5.07 10.24
CA ILE A 175 -8.31 -4.99 10.37
C ILE A 175 -8.72 -3.74 11.17
N ALA A 176 -8.03 -3.42 12.26
CA ALA A 176 -8.32 -2.22 13.05
C ALA A 176 -8.16 -0.94 12.21
N PHE A 177 -7.09 -0.83 11.43
CA PHE A 177 -6.88 0.29 10.51
C PHE A 177 -7.89 0.32 9.35
N SER A 178 -8.35 -0.85 8.88
CA SER A 178 -9.29 -0.94 7.77
C SER A 178 -10.76 -0.68 8.15
N ARG A 179 -11.10 -0.52 9.43
CA ARG A 179 -12.49 -0.30 9.89
C ARG A 179 -13.27 0.75 9.11
N PRO A 180 -12.70 1.92 8.73
CA PRO A 180 -13.43 2.89 7.92
C PRO A 180 -13.83 2.34 6.55
N LEU A 181 -12.97 1.54 5.91
CA LEU A 181 -13.25 0.85 4.65
C LEU A 181 -14.30 -0.24 4.85
N LEU A 182 -14.13 -1.10 5.85
CA LEU A 182 -15.03 -2.21 6.15
C LEU A 182 -16.47 -1.74 6.45
N ARG A 183 -16.64 -0.60 7.13
CA ARG A 183 -17.97 -0.03 7.42
C ARG A 183 -18.68 0.52 6.18
N LYS A 184 -17.95 0.86 5.14
CA LYS A 184 -18.49 1.37 3.86
C LYS A 184 -18.57 0.29 2.78
N ALA A 185 -18.16 -0.95 3.09
CA ALA A 185 -18.18 -2.05 2.14
C ALA A 185 -19.61 -2.59 1.95
N ASP A 186 -19.91 -3.00 0.71
CA ASP A 186 -21.14 -3.71 0.39
C ASP A 186 -21.08 -5.18 0.83
N ARG A 187 -19.88 -5.76 0.78
CA ARG A 187 -19.61 -7.14 1.20
C ARG A 187 -18.22 -7.29 1.83
N VAL A 188 -18.15 -8.03 2.92
CA VAL A 188 -16.91 -8.39 3.60
C VAL A 188 -16.85 -9.89 3.80
N THR A 189 -15.80 -10.55 3.29
CA THR A 189 -15.57 -11.98 3.43
C THR A 189 -14.25 -12.23 4.15
N ILE A 190 -14.30 -13.02 5.22
CA ILE A 190 -13.13 -13.45 6.00
C ILE A 190 -12.66 -14.79 5.43
N LEU A 191 -11.50 -14.79 4.82
CA LEU A 191 -10.84 -15.98 4.27
C LEU A 191 -9.98 -16.63 5.35
N VAL A 192 -10.22 -17.90 5.65
CA VAL A 192 -9.47 -18.70 6.61
C VAL A 192 -8.92 -19.95 5.93
N GLY A 193 -7.73 -20.41 6.30
CA GLY A 193 -7.19 -21.69 5.86
C GLY A 193 -7.89 -22.86 6.56
N GLU A 194 -7.77 -24.06 5.98
CA GLU A 194 -8.27 -25.31 6.59
C GLU A 194 -7.52 -25.67 7.87
N ASP A 195 -6.26 -25.30 7.98
CA ASP A 195 -5.43 -25.60 9.16
C ASP A 195 -5.87 -24.75 10.36
N GLU A 196 -6.31 -25.42 11.41
CA GLU A 196 -6.54 -24.79 12.71
C GLU A 196 -5.21 -24.35 13.32
N ARG A 197 -4.92 -23.07 13.26
CA ARG A 197 -3.79 -22.48 13.97
C ARG A 197 -4.23 -22.08 15.38
N PRO A 198 -3.35 -22.19 16.39
CA PRO A 198 -3.63 -21.61 17.70
C PRO A 198 -3.94 -20.12 17.56
N GLY A 199 -5.10 -19.69 18.09
CA GLY A 199 -5.50 -18.28 18.04
C GLY A 199 -6.99 -18.10 17.76
N PRO A 200 -7.46 -16.85 17.60
CA PRO A 200 -8.85 -16.57 17.31
C PRO A 200 -9.28 -17.11 15.95
N THR A 201 -10.40 -17.84 15.93
CA THR A 201 -10.98 -18.41 14.72
C THR A 201 -11.61 -17.33 13.80
N GLY A 202 -11.92 -17.69 12.56
CA GLY A 202 -12.67 -16.82 11.66
C GLY A 202 -14.03 -16.40 12.20
N GLN A 203 -14.73 -17.31 12.90
CA GLN A 203 -16.02 -17.03 13.55
C GLN A 203 -15.89 -16.05 14.72
N GLN A 204 -14.81 -16.14 15.49
CA GLN A 204 -14.52 -15.14 16.53
C GLN A 204 -14.26 -13.75 15.93
N MET A 205 -13.51 -13.68 14.82
CA MET A 205 -13.30 -12.42 14.10
C MET A 205 -14.59 -11.90 13.48
N GLN A 206 -15.44 -12.76 12.91
CA GLN A 206 -16.76 -12.39 12.39
C GLN A 206 -17.63 -11.75 13.50
N ARG A 207 -17.68 -12.38 14.69
CA ARG A 207 -18.38 -11.82 15.85
C ARG A 207 -17.80 -10.46 16.25
N HIS A 208 -16.47 -10.33 16.26
CA HIS A 208 -15.82 -9.05 16.54
C HIS A 208 -16.23 -7.96 15.55
N LEU A 209 -16.26 -8.26 14.26
CA LEU A 209 -16.69 -7.33 13.22
C LEU A 209 -18.18 -6.97 13.37
N ALA A 210 -19.04 -7.95 13.66
CA ALA A 210 -20.49 -7.73 13.88
C ALA A 210 -20.75 -6.77 15.05
N ILE A 211 -20.04 -6.94 16.19
CA ILE A 211 -20.12 -6.02 17.33
C ILE A 211 -19.72 -4.58 16.94
N ASN A 212 -18.83 -4.43 15.96
CA ASN A 212 -18.41 -3.14 15.43
C ASN A 212 -19.31 -2.62 14.29
N GLY A 213 -20.46 -3.26 14.03
CA GLY A 213 -21.41 -2.86 13.00
C GLY A 213 -20.98 -3.24 11.58
N ILE A 214 -20.09 -4.23 11.42
CA ILE A 214 -19.58 -4.70 10.15
C ILE A 214 -20.11 -6.11 9.89
N ALA A 215 -21.06 -6.25 8.97
CA ALA A 215 -21.55 -7.54 8.52
C ALA A 215 -20.46 -8.25 7.70
N SER A 216 -20.25 -9.54 7.96
CA SER A 216 -19.23 -10.31 7.25
C SER A 216 -19.60 -11.81 7.24
N GLU A 217 -19.03 -12.54 6.29
CA GLU A 217 -19.13 -13.99 6.18
C GLU A 217 -17.74 -14.64 6.31
N VAL A 218 -17.70 -15.89 6.75
CA VAL A 218 -16.45 -16.68 6.82
C VAL A 218 -16.44 -17.68 5.68
N ARG A 219 -15.33 -17.72 4.94
CA ARG A 219 -15.10 -18.70 3.87
C ARG A 219 -13.79 -19.43 4.14
N VAL A 220 -13.87 -20.76 4.20
CA VAL A 220 -12.69 -21.63 4.33
C VAL A 220 -12.11 -21.86 2.96
N ILE A 221 -10.81 -21.64 2.81
CA ILE A 221 -10.06 -21.86 1.57
C ILE A 221 -9.17 -23.09 1.70
N SER A 222 -9.27 -23.98 0.71
CA SER A 222 -8.39 -25.12 0.60
C SER A 222 -7.11 -24.73 -0.16
N ALA A 223 -5.96 -25.03 0.45
CA ALA A 223 -4.65 -24.76 -0.12
C ALA A 223 -3.83 -26.05 -0.33
N ALA A 224 -4.50 -27.21 -0.43
CA ALA A 224 -3.86 -28.54 -0.40
C ALA A 224 -2.72 -28.71 -1.41
N ASN A 225 -2.72 -27.96 -2.55
CA ASN A 225 -1.71 -28.09 -3.60
C ASN A 225 -1.20 -26.73 -4.11
N ILE A 226 -1.52 -25.62 -3.44
CA ILE A 226 -1.21 -24.28 -3.89
C ILE A 226 -0.55 -23.51 -2.74
N ARG A 227 0.37 -22.60 -3.07
CA ARG A 227 0.94 -21.70 -2.05
C ARG A 227 -0.18 -20.84 -1.45
N SER A 228 -0.20 -20.69 -0.13
CA SER A 228 -1.26 -19.97 0.58
C SER A 228 -1.53 -18.54 0.08
N GLY A 229 -0.52 -17.85 -0.45
CA GLY A 229 -0.71 -16.54 -1.07
C GLY A 229 -1.46 -16.59 -2.39
N GLU A 230 -1.22 -17.60 -3.21
CA GLU A 230 -1.93 -17.82 -4.48
C GLU A 230 -3.39 -18.22 -4.24
N ALA A 231 -3.64 -19.12 -3.27
CA ALA A 231 -4.99 -19.49 -2.88
C ALA A 231 -5.83 -18.28 -2.40
N ILE A 232 -5.23 -17.40 -1.60
CA ILE A 232 -5.88 -16.16 -1.16
C ILE A 232 -6.23 -15.27 -2.35
N LEU A 233 -5.32 -15.09 -3.31
CA LEU A 233 -5.58 -14.26 -4.51
C LEU A 233 -6.64 -14.89 -5.42
N MET A 234 -6.65 -16.21 -5.59
CA MET A 234 -7.69 -16.92 -6.35
C MET A 234 -9.06 -16.71 -5.73
N GLU A 235 -9.20 -16.90 -4.41
CA GLU A 235 -10.44 -16.69 -3.70
C GLU A 235 -10.91 -15.24 -3.75
N ALA A 236 -9.99 -14.28 -3.58
CA ALA A 236 -10.31 -12.86 -3.71
C ALA A 236 -10.83 -12.52 -5.13
N THR A 237 -10.26 -13.15 -6.16
CA THR A 237 -10.71 -12.98 -7.54
C THR A 237 -12.09 -13.61 -7.77
N GLU A 238 -12.35 -14.81 -7.23
CA GLU A 238 -13.64 -15.49 -7.32
C GLU A 238 -14.75 -14.67 -6.64
N LEU A 239 -14.44 -14.06 -5.50
CA LEU A 239 -15.32 -13.14 -4.79
C LEU A 239 -15.52 -11.81 -5.52
N ARG A 240 -14.77 -11.53 -6.57
CA ARG A 240 -14.68 -10.23 -7.24
C ARG A 240 -14.35 -9.12 -6.24
N ALA A 241 -13.44 -9.43 -5.32
CA ALA A 241 -12.98 -8.45 -4.36
C ALA A 241 -12.20 -7.32 -5.05
N ASP A 242 -12.46 -6.09 -4.63
CA ASP A 242 -11.76 -4.90 -5.10
C ASP A 242 -10.82 -4.32 -4.02
N LEU A 243 -10.66 -5.06 -2.93
CA LEU A 243 -9.65 -4.81 -1.89
C LEU A 243 -9.37 -6.10 -1.11
N LEU A 244 -8.09 -6.42 -0.93
CA LEU A 244 -7.62 -7.44 -0.01
C LEU A 244 -7.05 -6.77 1.25
N VAL A 245 -7.49 -7.20 2.43
CA VAL A 245 -6.95 -6.79 3.73
C VAL A 245 -6.13 -7.93 4.30
N LYS A 246 -4.83 -7.70 4.56
CA LYS A 246 -3.91 -8.74 5.03
C LYS A 246 -2.81 -8.15 5.91
N GLY A 247 -2.50 -8.83 7.04
CA GLY A 247 -1.32 -8.52 7.83
C GLY A 247 -0.03 -8.91 7.10
N ALA A 248 1.01 -8.13 7.30
CA ALA A 248 2.32 -8.36 6.71
C ALA A 248 3.25 -9.02 7.73
N TYR A 249 3.99 -10.05 7.31
CA TYR A 249 5.13 -10.65 8.03
C TYR A 249 4.86 -11.04 9.50
N THR A 250 4.14 -12.12 9.71
CA THR A 250 3.67 -12.61 11.03
C THR A 250 4.75 -13.21 11.96
N GLN A 251 6.00 -13.17 11.59
CA GLN A 251 7.11 -13.62 12.46
C GLN A 251 8.22 -12.59 12.44
N SER A 252 8.79 -12.32 13.59
CA SER A 252 9.98 -11.50 13.84
C SER A 252 11.22 -12.06 13.12
N ARG A 253 11.22 -12.09 11.82
CA ARG A 253 12.40 -12.42 11.04
C ARG A 253 13.04 -11.12 10.61
N LEU A 254 14.10 -10.80 11.37
CA LEU A 254 15.17 -9.88 11.02
C LEU A 254 15.15 -9.42 9.56
N ARG A 255 15.28 -8.12 9.38
CA ARG A 255 15.39 -7.35 8.12
C ARG A 255 16.32 -7.95 7.04
N GLN A 256 16.91 -9.09 7.24
CA GLN A 256 17.93 -9.70 6.37
C GLN A 256 17.60 -11.09 5.83
N MET A 257 16.48 -11.70 6.20
CA MET A 257 16.18 -13.06 5.73
C MET A 257 14.74 -13.18 5.21
N ILE A 258 14.64 -13.10 3.87
CA ILE A 258 13.75 -13.92 3.04
C ILE A 258 12.28 -13.94 3.47
N PHE A 259 11.54 -13.07 2.90
CA PHE A 259 10.22 -13.15 2.35
C PHE A 259 9.41 -14.42 2.72
N GLY A 260 8.51 -14.29 3.69
CA GLY A 260 7.53 -15.33 3.99
C GLY A 260 6.63 -15.61 2.77
N GLY A 261 6.47 -16.89 2.41
CA GLY A 261 5.91 -17.30 1.14
C GLY A 261 4.59 -16.64 0.72
N ALA A 262 3.62 -16.45 1.65
CA ALA A 262 2.30 -15.89 1.30
C ALA A 262 2.34 -14.37 1.05
N THR A 263 3.03 -13.59 1.87
CA THR A 263 3.10 -12.12 1.71
C THR A 263 3.79 -11.75 0.42
N ASN A 264 4.91 -12.38 0.11
CA ASN A 264 5.64 -12.15 -1.14
C ASN A 264 4.87 -12.55 -2.38
N SER A 265 4.24 -13.73 -2.34
CA SER A 265 3.42 -14.19 -3.45
C SER A 265 2.31 -13.19 -3.74
N ILE A 266 1.69 -12.61 -2.69
CA ILE A 266 0.65 -11.58 -2.85
C ILE A 266 1.26 -10.29 -3.40
N ILE A 267 2.33 -9.76 -2.82
CA ILE A 267 2.98 -8.53 -3.29
C ILE A 267 3.42 -8.67 -4.75
N ALA A 268 4.02 -9.81 -5.12
CA ALA A 268 4.53 -10.00 -6.48
C ALA A 268 3.43 -10.20 -7.55
N ARG A 269 2.26 -10.70 -7.16
CA ARG A 269 1.25 -11.19 -8.13
C ARG A 269 -0.11 -10.53 -8.05
N THR A 270 -0.36 -9.69 -7.04
CA THR A 270 -1.69 -9.08 -6.88
C THR A 270 -2.07 -8.21 -8.07
N GLU A 271 -3.29 -8.41 -8.55
CA GLU A 271 -3.93 -7.57 -9.58
C GLU A 271 -5.07 -6.72 -8.98
N LEU A 272 -5.23 -6.76 -7.66
CA LEU A 272 -6.18 -5.94 -6.91
C LEU A 272 -5.45 -5.14 -5.82
N PRO A 273 -6.01 -4.02 -5.35
CA PRO A 273 -5.45 -3.27 -4.23
C PRO A 273 -5.33 -4.12 -2.97
N VAL A 274 -4.22 -3.95 -2.23
CA VAL A 274 -3.97 -4.68 -0.98
C VAL A 274 -3.64 -3.70 0.14
N LEU A 275 -4.45 -3.71 1.20
CA LEU A 275 -4.15 -2.97 2.44
C LEU A 275 -3.37 -3.86 3.39
N MET A 276 -2.20 -3.40 3.79
CA MET A 276 -1.31 -4.11 4.71
C MET A 276 -0.86 -3.24 5.87
N ALA A 277 -0.61 -3.87 7.02
CA ALA A 277 0.13 -3.28 8.14
C ALA A 277 1.01 -4.35 8.81
N HIS A 278 2.05 -3.91 9.48
CA HIS A 278 2.98 -4.73 10.26
C HIS A 278 2.85 -4.44 11.75
#